data_8c5fcdf34ec6eadaf56880d5fd1aba31
#
_entry.id   8c5fcdf34ec6eadaf56880d5fd1aba31
#
_cell.length_a   1.000
_cell.length_b   1.000
_cell.length_c   1.000
_cell.angle_alpha   90.00
_cell.angle_beta   90.00
_cell.angle_gamma   90.00
#
_symmetry.space_group_name_H-M   'P 1'
#
loop_
_entity.id
_entity.type
_entity.pdbx_description
1 polymer ?
#
loop_
_entity_poly.entity_id
_entity_poly.type
_entity_poly.pdbx_seq_one_letter_code
_entity_poly.pdbx_strand_id
1 'polypeptide(L)'
;MPPDSVRVVRASPGLVWRAYDADQAVGSIRAFLRPDNRWFVGFEPGRDDSYAPLLAAVAANTGADLYAAAYDSERAHLARLAGLGFTELRRVSSYLIPTDPAVTGLDGVTEPDDVVVISAADAYEDELRLLDDALRQDVPGTDGWRWDPGDFQEEAFDAAHFNPATYLVAVDADSGRYIGLVRVRNGPGRPRLGLIGVTRPYRRRGLARALLARAFRALHQQGRTEVTAEADDAHTPSVSLLLALGARRLGGTVEFVQRRGITATGTQS
;
A
#
# COMPACT_ATOMS: atom_id res chain seq x y z
N MET A 1 4.55 -35.94 29.83
CA MET A 1 3.30 -35.19 29.61
C MET A 1 3.42 -34.51 28.25
N PRO A 2 2.39 -34.56 27.37
CA PRO A 2 2.45 -33.76 26.16
C PRO A 2 2.54 -32.28 26.59
N PRO A 3 3.24 -31.40 25.84
CA PRO A 3 3.29 -30.00 26.18
C PRO A 3 1.86 -29.45 26.18
N ASP A 4 1.53 -28.69 27.23
CA ASP A 4 0.23 -28.07 27.41
C ASP A 4 -0.16 -27.34 26.12
N SER A 5 -1.22 -27.84 25.47
CA SER A 5 -1.66 -27.31 24.18
C SER A 5 -2.27 -25.93 24.40
N VAL A 6 -1.65 -24.92 23.82
CA VAL A 6 -2.17 -23.54 23.82
C VAL A 6 -3.61 -23.56 23.29
N ARG A 7 -4.55 -23.05 24.08
CA ARG A 7 -5.96 -22.92 23.67
C ARG A 7 -6.15 -21.62 22.88
N VAL A 8 -6.66 -21.71 21.65
CA VAL A 8 -6.94 -20.54 20.83
C VAL A 8 -8.43 -20.21 20.85
N VAL A 9 -8.76 -18.94 21.07
CA VAL A 9 -10.13 -18.43 21.13
C VAL A 9 -10.25 -17.22 20.19
N ARG A 10 -11.31 -17.19 19.38
CA ARG A 10 -11.66 -16.01 18.60
C ARG A 10 -12.31 -14.97 19.52
N ALA A 11 -11.74 -13.76 19.58
CA ALA A 11 -12.33 -12.66 20.33
C ALA A 11 -13.51 -12.07 19.55
N SER A 12 -14.63 -11.83 20.22
CA SER A 12 -15.81 -11.19 19.63
C SER A 12 -15.98 -9.77 20.20
N PRO A 13 -16.35 -8.77 19.37
CA PRO A 13 -16.48 -8.82 17.91
C PRO A 13 -15.10 -8.66 17.23
N GLY A 14 -14.86 -9.32 16.10
CA GLY A 14 -13.71 -9.04 15.26
C GLY A 14 -12.99 -10.27 14.71
N LEU A 15 -11.97 -9.95 13.92
CA LEU A 15 -11.05 -10.90 13.30
C LEU A 15 -9.74 -10.96 14.10
N VAL A 16 -9.87 -11.20 15.41
CA VAL A 16 -8.77 -11.35 16.36
C VAL A 16 -8.88 -12.69 17.04
N TRP A 17 -7.78 -13.43 17.12
CA TRP A 17 -7.66 -14.67 17.88
C TRP A 17 -6.62 -14.50 18.96
N ARG A 18 -6.88 -15.06 20.11
CA ARG A 18 -5.98 -15.04 21.26
C ARG A 18 -5.62 -16.46 21.67
N ALA A 19 -4.37 -16.66 22.00
CA ALA A 19 -3.83 -17.90 22.51
C ALA A 19 -3.70 -17.80 24.03
N TYR A 20 -4.13 -18.85 24.73
CA TYR A 20 -4.08 -18.93 26.19
C TYR A 20 -3.33 -20.19 26.63
N ASP A 21 -2.50 -20.02 27.65
CA ASP A 21 -1.94 -21.11 28.45
C ASP A 21 -2.65 -21.03 29.80
N ALA A 22 -3.44 -22.05 30.13
CA ALA A 22 -4.47 -21.95 31.17
C ALA A 22 -5.34 -20.71 30.96
N ASP A 23 -5.29 -19.73 31.86
CA ASP A 23 -6.06 -18.48 31.79
C ASP A 23 -5.20 -17.26 31.37
N GLN A 24 -3.90 -17.44 31.14
CA GLN A 24 -3.01 -16.37 30.75
C GLN A 24 -2.95 -16.24 29.21
N ALA A 25 -3.19 -15.03 28.69
CA ALA A 25 -2.99 -14.77 27.29
C ALA A 25 -1.49 -14.77 26.94
N VAL A 26 -1.10 -15.60 25.98
CA VAL A 26 0.31 -15.81 25.58
C VAL A 26 0.62 -15.35 24.16
N GLY A 27 -0.39 -14.88 23.42
CA GLY A 27 -0.21 -14.33 22.08
C GLY A 27 -1.54 -13.95 21.45
N SER A 28 -1.47 -13.14 20.40
CA SER A 28 -2.64 -12.85 19.56
C SER A 28 -2.25 -12.66 18.08
N ILE A 29 -3.25 -12.83 17.22
CA ILE A 29 -3.18 -12.59 15.78
C ILE A 29 -4.45 -11.86 15.35
N ARG A 30 -4.26 -10.86 14.50
CA ARG A 30 -5.37 -10.16 13.84
C ARG A 30 -5.38 -10.51 12.38
N ALA A 31 -6.56 -10.75 11.79
CA ALA A 31 -6.73 -10.86 10.36
C ALA A 31 -7.59 -9.71 9.83
N PHE A 32 -7.36 -9.31 8.58
CA PHE A 32 -8.18 -8.32 7.88
C PHE A 32 -8.16 -8.60 6.38
N LEU A 33 -9.27 -8.30 5.72
CA LEU A 33 -9.41 -8.43 4.27
C LEU A 33 -9.12 -7.08 3.63
N ARG A 34 -8.21 -7.05 2.66
CA ARG A 34 -7.92 -5.86 1.87
C ARG A 34 -8.91 -5.72 0.70
N PRO A 35 -9.02 -4.51 0.10
CA PRO A 35 -9.84 -4.28 -1.09
C PRO A 35 -9.46 -5.12 -2.33
N ASP A 36 -8.27 -5.72 -2.34
CA ASP A 36 -7.80 -6.67 -3.35
C ASP A 36 -8.16 -8.16 -3.03
N ASN A 37 -9.07 -8.37 -2.06
CA ASN A 37 -9.50 -9.68 -1.56
C ASN A 37 -8.38 -10.56 -0.97
N ARG A 38 -7.29 -9.97 -0.50
CA ARG A 38 -6.21 -10.68 0.19
C ARG A 38 -6.39 -10.61 1.70
N TRP A 39 -6.32 -11.78 2.35
CA TRP A 39 -6.37 -11.89 3.81
C TRP A 39 -4.99 -11.64 4.42
N PHE A 40 -4.82 -10.50 5.06
CA PHE A 40 -3.60 -10.17 5.80
C PHE A 40 -3.71 -10.56 7.27
N VAL A 41 -2.59 -10.98 7.83
CA VAL A 41 -2.44 -11.27 9.24
C VAL A 41 -1.33 -10.43 9.87
N GLY A 42 -1.59 -9.96 11.07
CA GLY A 42 -0.60 -9.31 11.93
C GLY A 42 -0.48 -10.05 13.25
N PHE A 43 0.74 -10.41 13.61
CA PHE A 43 1.04 -11.04 14.90
C PHE A 43 1.42 -9.97 15.92
N GLU A 44 0.84 -10.05 17.11
CA GLU A 44 1.34 -9.28 18.25
C GLU A 44 2.45 -10.08 18.97
N PRO A 45 3.35 -9.40 19.69
CA PRO A 45 4.37 -10.08 20.48
C PRO A 45 3.76 -11.12 21.42
N GLY A 46 4.30 -12.31 21.41
CA GLY A 46 3.80 -13.43 22.20
C GLY A 46 4.83 -14.53 22.34
N ARG A 47 4.43 -15.62 22.98
CA ARG A 47 5.25 -16.82 23.15
C ARG A 47 5.33 -17.59 21.81
N ASP A 48 6.51 -18.09 21.46
CA ASP A 48 6.77 -18.70 20.14
C ASP A 48 5.85 -19.89 19.81
N ASP A 49 5.50 -20.70 20.80
CA ASP A 49 4.59 -21.83 20.63
C ASP A 49 3.13 -21.45 20.38
N SER A 50 2.76 -20.17 20.58
CA SER A 50 1.42 -19.65 20.32
C SER A 50 1.16 -19.33 18.84
N TYR A 51 2.20 -19.04 18.06
CA TYR A 51 2.01 -18.51 16.71
C TYR A 51 1.44 -19.53 15.71
N ALA A 52 1.91 -20.78 15.73
CA ALA A 52 1.43 -21.81 14.83
C ALA A 52 -0.06 -22.15 15.09
N PRO A 53 -0.53 -22.39 16.35
CA PRO A 53 -1.95 -22.57 16.63
C PRO A 53 -2.83 -21.38 16.26
N LEU A 54 -2.36 -20.13 16.48
CA LEU A 54 -3.06 -18.92 16.09
C LEU A 54 -3.26 -18.84 14.58
N LEU A 55 -2.18 -19.10 13.83
CA LEU A 55 -2.22 -19.08 12.36
C LEU A 55 -3.15 -20.16 11.82
N ALA A 56 -3.11 -21.37 12.38
CA ALA A 56 -4.01 -22.46 12.00
C ALA A 56 -5.48 -22.09 12.22
N ALA A 57 -5.81 -21.42 13.32
CA ALA A 57 -7.18 -20.97 13.61
C ALA A 57 -7.67 -19.91 12.60
N VAL A 58 -6.79 -18.97 12.18
CA VAL A 58 -7.12 -18.01 11.13
C VAL A 58 -7.31 -18.70 9.78
N ALA A 59 -6.39 -19.60 9.39
CA ALA A 59 -6.46 -20.35 8.14
C ALA A 59 -7.75 -21.17 8.03
N ALA A 60 -8.15 -21.84 9.13
CA ALA A 60 -9.41 -22.59 9.20
C ALA A 60 -10.65 -21.70 9.04
N ASN A 61 -10.59 -20.45 9.53
CA ASN A 61 -11.71 -19.51 9.45
C ASN A 61 -11.84 -18.83 8.08
N THR A 62 -10.71 -18.47 7.46
CA THR A 62 -10.70 -17.74 6.18
C THR A 62 -10.81 -18.69 4.97
N GLY A 63 -10.23 -19.88 5.07
CA GLY A 63 -10.15 -20.84 3.98
C GLY A 63 -9.38 -20.34 2.75
N ALA A 64 -8.52 -19.33 2.89
CA ALA A 64 -7.81 -18.64 1.82
C ALA A 64 -6.30 -18.62 2.09
N ASP A 65 -5.53 -18.18 1.08
CA ASP A 65 -4.12 -17.82 1.27
C ASP A 65 -4.02 -16.68 2.29
N LEU A 66 -3.00 -16.74 3.13
CA LEU A 66 -2.73 -15.71 4.13
C LEU A 66 -1.49 -14.90 3.75
N TYR A 67 -1.58 -13.61 3.94
CA TYR A 67 -0.50 -12.67 3.67
C TYR A 67 -0.03 -12.02 4.97
N ALA A 68 1.25 -11.71 5.04
CA ALA A 68 1.86 -10.97 6.14
C ALA A 68 2.89 -9.98 5.61
N ALA A 69 3.17 -8.94 6.36
CA ALA A 69 4.24 -8.00 6.05
C ALA A 69 5.09 -7.73 7.30
N ALA A 70 6.38 -7.56 7.10
CA ALA A 70 7.33 -7.21 8.15
C ALA A 70 8.37 -6.23 7.61
N TYR A 71 8.91 -5.36 8.47
CA TYR A 71 10.03 -4.50 8.07
C TYR A 71 11.29 -5.33 7.78
N ASP A 72 12.05 -4.94 6.77
CA ASP A 72 13.31 -5.61 6.39
C ASP A 72 14.37 -5.60 7.51
N SER A 73 14.24 -4.69 8.46
CA SER A 73 15.05 -4.59 9.67
C SER A 73 14.67 -5.60 10.77
N GLU A 74 13.46 -6.16 10.74
CA GLU A 74 12.91 -7.05 11.79
C GLU A 74 13.30 -8.52 11.57
N ARG A 75 14.61 -8.81 11.63
CA ARG A 75 15.14 -10.14 11.30
C ARG A 75 14.47 -11.30 12.05
N ALA A 76 14.17 -11.12 13.33
CA ALA A 76 13.52 -12.17 14.13
C ALA A 76 12.08 -12.44 13.64
N HIS A 77 11.35 -11.39 13.25
CA HIS A 77 9.99 -11.50 12.70
C HIS A 77 10.01 -12.17 11.32
N LEU A 78 10.94 -11.78 10.44
CA LEU A 78 11.15 -12.41 9.14
C LEU A 78 11.44 -13.91 9.28
N ALA A 79 12.34 -14.29 10.20
CA ALA A 79 12.67 -15.71 10.46
C ALA A 79 11.45 -16.47 11.00
N ARG A 80 10.64 -15.85 11.86
CA ARG A 80 9.40 -16.44 12.39
C ARG A 80 8.40 -16.69 11.28
N LEU A 81 8.15 -15.73 10.40
CA LEU A 81 7.25 -15.91 9.26
C LEU A 81 7.70 -17.06 8.36
N ALA A 82 9.00 -17.15 8.05
CA ALA A 82 9.55 -18.27 7.30
C ALA A 82 9.35 -19.62 8.03
N GLY A 83 9.58 -19.68 9.35
CA GLY A 83 9.34 -20.86 10.18
C GLY A 83 7.86 -21.29 10.25
N LEU A 84 6.93 -20.36 10.06
CA LEU A 84 5.49 -20.60 9.97
C LEU A 84 5.03 -20.98 8.55
N GLY A 85 5.95 -21.17 7.60
CA GLY A 85 5.65 -21.60 6.24
C GLY A 85 5.23 -20.48 5.29
N PHE A 86 5.48 -19.22 5.66
CA PHE A 86 5.34 -18.11 4.72
C PHE A 86 6.54 -18.06 3.78
N THR A 87 6.29 -17.76 2.51
CA THR A 87 7.31 -17.51 1.49
C THR A 87 7.29 -16.05 1.09
N GLU A 88 8.46 -15.48 0.83
CA GLU A 88 8.57 -14.10 0.35
C GLU A 88 7.85 -13.95 -0.98
N LEU A 89 7.00 -12.93 -1.07
CA LEU A 89 6.22 -12.60 -2.26
C LEU A 89 6.82 -11.42 -3.01
N ARG A 90 7.13 -10.32 -2.30
CA ARG A 90 7.68 -9.10 -2.86
C ARG A 90 8.36 -8.23 -1.79
N ARG A 91 9.16 -7.28 -2.25
CA ARG A 91 9.77 -6.24 -1.41
C ARG A 91 9.28 -4.87 -1.84
N VAL A 92 8.94 -4.06 -0.85
CA VAL A 92 8.53 -2.67 -1.05
C VAL A 92 9.52 -1.78 -0.31
N SER A 93 10.24 -0.95 -1.04
CA SER A 93 11.17 0.01 -0.47
C SER A 93 10.49 1.34 -0.16
N SER A 94 10.84 1.90 1.00
CA SER A 94 10.43 3.25 1.42
C SER A 94 11.49 4.25 1.03
N TYR A 95 11.07 5.38 0.50
CA TYR A 95 11.91 6.46 0.00
C TYR A 95 11.58 7.78 0.67
N LEU A 96 12.58 8.64 0.77
CA LEU A 96 12.43 10.03 1.15
C LEU A 96 12.85 10.90 -0.02
N ILE A 97 11.97 11.78 -0.45
CA ILE A 97 12.10 12.60 -1.65
C ILE A 97 12.14 14.07 -1.21
N PRO A 98 13.12 14.88 -1.64
CA PRO A 98 13.08 16.32 -1.41
C PRO A 98 11.91 16.95 -2.19
N THR A 99 11.40 18.08 -1.70
CA THR A 99 10.35 18.85 -2.40
C THR A 99 10.91 20.05 -3.15
N ASP A 100 12.16 20.44 -2.89
CA ASP A 100 12.83 21.56 -3.56
C ASP A 100 12.93 21.29 -5.07
N PRO A 101 12.32 22.14 -5.93
CA PRO A 101 12.36 21.98 -7.38
C PRO A 101 13.77 21.95 -7.96
N ALA A 102 14.70 22.69 -7.36
CA ALA A 102 16.10 22.73 -7.81
C ALA A 102 16.82 21.39 -7.57
N VAL A 103 16.47 20.70 -6.47
CA VAL A 103 17.07 19.40 -6.12
C VAL A 103 16.43 18.26 -6.92
N THR A 104 15.12 18.31 -7.12
CA THR A 104 14.36 17.27 -7.82
C THR A 104 14.46 17.37 -9.34
N GLY A 105 15.04 18.43 -9.88
CA GLY A 105 15.04 18.72 -11.31
C GLY A 105 13.63 18.94 -11.87
N LEU A 106 12.71 19.40 -11.01
CA LEU A 106 11.35 19.76 -11.40
C LEU A 106 11.17 21.26 -11.64
N ASP A 107 12.23 22.04 -11.48
CA ASP A 107 12.19 23.48 -11.81
C ASP A 107 11.94 23.68 -13.31
N GLY A 108 11.03 24.63 -13.63
CA GLY A 108 10.62 24.90 -15.01
C GLY A 108 9.82 23.79 -15.71
N VAL A 109 9.51 22.69 -15.04
CA VAL A 109 8.63 21.64 -15.61
C VAL A 109 7.19 22.14 -15.61
N THR A 110 6.58 22.16 -16.80
CA THR A 110 5.19 22.59 -17.06
C THR A 110 4.36 21.44 -17.59
N GLU A 111 3.06 21.62 -17.55
CA GLU A 111 2.09 20.71 -18.17
C GLU A 111 2.18 20.79 -19.71
N PRO A 112 1.92 19.68 -20.43
CA PRO A 112 1.69 19.73 -21.89
C PRO A 112 0.51 20.63 -22.25
N ASP A 113 0.56 21.31 -23.41
CA ASP A 113 -0.46 22.29 -23.84
C ASP A 113 -1.87 21.69 -24.01
N ASP A 114 -1.96 20.41 -24.29
CA ASP A 114 -3.22 19.65 -24.43
C ASP A 114 -3.72 19.04 -23.12
N VAL A 115 -3.17 19.45 -21.96
CA VAL A 115 -3.54 18.95 -20.65
C VAL A 115 -3.89 20.08 -19.69
N VAL A 116 -5.03 19.95 -19.02
CA VAL A 116 -5.41 20.82 -17.90
C VAL A 116 -5.24 20.05 -16.58
N VAL A 117 -4.61 20.68 -15.60
CA VAL A 117 -4.48 20.09 -14.26
C VAL A 117 -5.42 20.77 -13.28
N ILE A 118 -6.34 20.01 -12.73
CA ILE A 118 -7.32 20.45 -11.73
C ILE A 118 -7.01 19.86 -10.36
N SER A 119 -7.60 20.45 -9.31
CA SER A 119 -7.64 19.83 -7.99
C SER A 119 -8.59 18.64 -7.98
N ALA A 120 -8.31 17.62 -7.18
CA ALA A 120 -9.26 16.54 -6.91
C ALA A 120 -10.55 17.05 -6.24
N ALA A 121 -10.51 18.21 -5.57
CA ALA A 121 -11.69 18.86 -5.00
C ALA A 121 -12.69 19.35 -6.07
N ASP A 122 -12.21 19.59 -7.28
CA ASP A 122 -13.00 20.06 -8.42
C ASP A 122 -13.35 18.91 -9.39
N ALA A 123 -12.90 17.69 -9.07
CA ALA A 123 -13.10 16.52 -9.92
C ALA A 123 -14.46 15.84 -9.63
N TYR A 124 -15.03 15.18 -10.64
CA TYR A 124 -16.14 14.25 -10.45
C TYR A 124 -15.63 13.00 -9.73
N GLU A 125 -16.19 12.72 -8.55
CA GLU A 125 -15.71 11.68 -7.65
C GLU A 125 -15.71 10.29 -8.27
N ASP A 126 -16.78 9.89 -8.95
CA ASP A 126 -16.87 8.58 -9.61
C ASP A 126 -15.82 8.41 -10.71
N GLU A 127 -15.56 9.44 -11.52
CA GLU A 127 -14.54 9.39 -12.57
C GLU A 127 -13.14 9.32 -11.94
N LEU A 128 -12.91 10.06 -10.85
CA LEU A 128 -11.65 10.04 -10.12
C LEU A 128 -11.40 8.66 -9.49
N ARG A 129 -12.42 8.03 -8.90
CA ARG A 129 -12.35 6.68 -8.36
C ARG A 129 -12.04 5.65 -9.46
N LEU A 130 -12.70 5.74 -10.61
CA LEU A 130 -12.42 4.87 -11.75
C LEU A 130 -11.01 5.05 -12.30
N LEU A 131 -10.49 6.28 -12.31
CA LEU A 131 -9.09 6.54 -12.68
C LEU A 131 -8.13 5.94 -11.66
N ASP A 132 -8.35 6.14 -10.35
CA ASP A 132 -7.52 5.56 -9.27
C ASP A 132 -7.48 4.04 -9.40
N ASP A 133 -8.63 3.39 -9.56
CA ASP A 133 -8.75 1.94 -9.78
C ASP A 133 -7.97 1.49 -11.01
N ALA A 134 -8.10 2.19 -12.13
CA ALA A 134 -7.41 1.83 -13.38
C ALA A 134 -5.88 1.95 -13.24
N LEU A 135 -5.40 2.99 -12.58
CA LEU A 135 -3.97 3.23 -12.38
C LEU A 135 -3.34 2.22 -11.42
N ARG A 136 -4.09 1.77 -10.41
CA ARG A 136 -3.63 0.74 -9.46
C ARG A 136 -3.38 -0.61 -10.12
N GLN A 137 -4.08 -0.96 -11.20
CA GLN A 137 -3.87 -2.25 -11.86
C GLN A 137 -2.44 -2.42 -12.40
N ASP A 138 -1.73 -1.32 -12.61
CA ASP A 138 -0.34 -1.35 -13.08
C ASP A 138 0.68 -1.33 -11.91
N VAL A 139 0.22 -1.23 -10.65
CA VAL A 139 1.09 -1.23 -9.46
C VAL A 139 1.19 -2.66 -8.92
N PRO A 140 2.38 -3.24 -8.81
CA PRO A 140 2.56 -4.58 -8.25
C PRO A 140 1.94 -4.70 -6.85
N GLY A 141 1.20 -5.79 -6.64
CA GLY A 141 0.55 -6.09 -5.35
C GLY A 141 -0.72 -5.31 -5.06
N THR A 142 -1.23 -4.56 -6.04
CA THR A 142 -2.55 -3.91 -6.00
C THR A 142 -3.42 -4.28 -7.21
N ASP A 143 -2.98 -5.20 -8.03
CA ASP A 143 -3.79 -5.84 -9.06
C ASP A 143 -5.04 -6.47 -8.43
N GLY A 144 -6.20 -6.22 -9.01
CA GLY A 144 -7.50 -6.59 -8.43
C GLY A 144 -8.06 -5.61 -7.40
N TRP A 145 -7.30 -4.57 -7.01
CA TRP A 145 -7.82 -3.53 -6.12
C TRP A 145 -9.00 -2.80 -6.79
N ARG A 146 -10.08 -2.67 -6.04
CA ARG A 146 -11.25 -1.88 -6.42
C ARG A 146 -11.77 -1.18 -5.18
N TRP A 147 -12.01 0.10 -5.31
CA TRP A 147 -12.61 0.88 -4.25
C TRP A 147 -14.12 0.63 -4.17
N ASP A 148 -14.63 0.38 -2.97
CA ASP A 148 -16.01 0.70 -2.67
C ASP A 148 -16.19 2.23 -2.74
N PRO A 149 -17.31 2.75 -3.28
CA PRO A 149 -17.51 4.20 -3.37
C PRO A 149 -17.45 4.94 -2.03
N GLY A 150 -18.02 4.37 -0.96
CA GLY A 150 -17.98 4.97 0.36
C GLY A 150 -16.56 4.97 0.94
N ASP A 151 -15.84 3.85 0.84
CA ASP A 151 -14.46 3.74 1.29
C ASP A 151 -13.53 4.69 0.52
N PHE A 152 -13.79 4.88 -0.79
CA PHE A 152 -13.02 5.83 -1.59
C PHE A 152 -13.19 7.26 -1.09
N GLN A 153 -14.42 7.69 -0.85
CA GLN A 153 -14.72 9.03 -0.37
C GLN A 153 -14.06 9.28 1.00
N GLU A 154 -14.23 8.35 1.95
CA GLU A 154 -13.63 8.47 3.27
C GLU A 154 -12.10 8.54 3.23
N GLU A 155 -11.48 7.70 2.41
CA GLU A 155 -10.01 7.60 2.33
C GLU A 155 -9.38 8.71 1.48
N ALA A 156 -10.00 9.07 0.34
CA ALA A 156 -9.44 10.04 -0.61
C ALA A 156 -9.59 11.48 -0.13
N PHE A 157 -10.69 11.77 0.59
CA PHE A 157 -11.05 13.11 1.04
C PHE A 157 -11.05 13.27 2.56
N ASP A 158 -10.40 12.34 3.29
CA ASP A 158 -10.19 12.46 4.73
C ASP A 158 -9.59 13.83 5.09
N ALA A 159 -10.32 14.63 5.85
CA ALA A 159 -9.98 16.01 6.18
C ALA A 159 -8.62 16.16 6.88
N ALA A 160 -8.13 15.14 7.57
CA ALA A 160 -6.82 15.15 8.21
C ALA A 160 -5.66 15.01 7.22
N HIS A 161 -5.89 14.43 6.05
CA HIS A 161 -4.86 14.07 5.08
C HIS A 161 -5.07 14.67 3.70
N PHE A 162 -6.27 15.11 3.36
CA PHE A 162 -6.59 15.71 2.08
C PHE A 162 -5.96 17.11 1.94
N ASN A 163 -5.32 17.35 0.80
CA ASN A 163 -4.82 18.67 0.44
C ASN A 163 -5.11 18.93 -1.04
N PRO A 164 -5.99 19.90 -1.37
CA PRO A 164 -6.38 20.17 -2.75
C PRO A 164 -5.22 20.65 -3.64
N ALA A 165 -4.15 21.19 -3.07
CA ALA A 165 -2.97 21.60 -3.82
C ALA A 165 -2.02 20.44 -4.17
N THR A 166 -2.20 19.25 -3.58
CA THR A 166 -1.31 18.10 -3.75
C THR A 166 -2.01 16.80 -4.14
N TYR A 167 -3.34 16.84 -4.24
CA TYR A 167 -4.14 15.83 -4.91
C TYR A 167 -4.67 16.44 -6.20
N LEU A 168 -3.98 16.14 -7.30
CA LEU A 168 -4.20 16.78 -8.61
C LEU A 168 -4.55 15.74 -9.65
N VAL A 169 -5.40 16.13 -10.59
CA VAL A 169 -5.88 15.31 -11.70
C VAL A 169 -5.50 15.98 -13.02
N ALA A 170 -4.89 15.23 -13.92
CA ALA A 170 -4.65 15.65 -15.29
C ALA A 170 -5.84 15.28 -16.16
N VAL A 171 -6.33 16.26 -16.89
CA VAL A 171 -7.49 16.18 -17.79
C VAL A 171 -7.01 16.46 -19.21
N ASP A 172 -7.36 15.59 -20.14
CA ASP A 172 -7.16 15.84 -21.58
C ASP A 172 -8.08 16.97 -22.02
N ALA A 173 -7.50 18.04 -22.55
CA ALA A 173 -8.23 19.28 -22.82
C ALA A 173 -9.30 19.13 -23.91
N ASP A 174 -9.09 18.22 -24.88
CA ASP A 174 -10.00 18.02 -25.99
C ASP A 174 -11.21 17.15 -25.62
N SER A 175 -10.95 16.07 -24.85
CA SER A 175 -11.98 15.07 -24.54
C SER A 175 -12.60 15.23 -23.14
N GLY A 176 -12.00 16.02 -22.26
CA GLY A 176 -12.39 16.14 -20.85
C GLY A 176 -12.08 14.91 -20.00
N ARG A 177 -11.40 13.89 -20.53
CA ARG A 177 -11.12 12.63 -19.83
C ARG A 177 -10.02 12.78 -18.80
N TYR A 178 -10.16 12.11 -17.67
CA TYR A 178 -9.11 12.02 -16.66
C TYR A 178 -8.05 11.02 -17.10
N ILE A 179 -6.80 11.49 -17.22
CA ILE A 179 -5.70 10.75 -17.85
C ILE A 179 -4.51 10.48 -16.94
N GLY A 180 -4.50 11.10 -15.77
CA GLY A 180 -3.46 10.89 -14.76
C GLY A 180 -3.79 11.58 -13.46
N LEU A 181 -3.14 11.18 -12.39
CA LEU A 181 -3.26 11.83 -11.09
C LEU A 181 -1.95 11.76 -10.30
N VAL A 182 -1.82 12.67 -9.36
CA VAL A 182 -0.89 12.60 -8.23
C VAL A 182 -1.68 12.80 -6.94
N ARG A 183 -1.47 11.92 -5.95
CA ARG A 183 -2.05 12.05 -4.62
C ARG A 183 -0.95 12.04 -3.57
N VAL A 184 -0.70 13.21 -2.97
CA VAL A 184 0.15 13.32 -1.79
C VAL A 184 -0.74 13.58 -0.59
N ARG A 185 -0.74 12.67 0.36
CA ARG A 185 -1.48 12.77 1.62
C ARG A 185 -0.66 13.58 2.61
N ASN A 186 -1.29 14.58 3.19
CA ASN A 186 -0.72 15.33 4.29
C ASN A 186 -1.05 14.64 5.62
N GLY A 187 -0.42 15.08 6.69
CA GLY A 187 -0.65 14.58 8.03
C GLY A 187 0.25 15.32 9.03
N PRO A 188 0.19 14.98 10.30
CA PRO A 188 1.04 15.60 11.32
C PRO A 188 2.53 15.30 11.10
N GLY A 189 2.84 14.21 10.41
CA GLY A 189 4.20 13.84 10.03
C GLY A 189 4.61 14.36 8.64
N ARG A 190 5.51 13.62 7.98
CA ARG A 190 5.89 13.89 6.59
C ARG A 190 4.72 13.56 5.66
N PRO A 191 4.46 14.40 4.63
CA PRO A 191 3.54 14.05 3.58
C PRO A 191 3.94 12.72 2.91
N ARG A 192 2.95 11.96 2.39
CA ARG A 192 3.18 10.69 1.73
C ARG A 192 2.64 10.71 0.30
N LEU A 193 3.50 10.49 -0.67
CA LEU A 193 3.09 10.23 -2.05
C LEU A 193 2.41 8.85 -2.11
N GLY A 194 1.09 8.85 -2.14
CA GLY A 194 0.27 7.64 -2.12
C GLY A 194 0.04 7.03 -3.49
N LEU A 195 -0.07 7.88 -4.53
CA LEU A 195 -0.22 7.43 -5.91
C LEU A 195 0.28 8.50 -6.87
N ILE A 196 0.99 8.08 -7.89
CA ILE A 196 1.31 8.83 -9.10
C ILE A 196 1.11 7.89 -10.28
N GLY A 197 0.27 8.28 -11.22
CA GLY A 197 0.00 7.45 -12.37
C GLY A 197 -0.51 8.25 -13.57
N VAL A 198 -0.24 7.70 -14.75
CA VAL A 198 -0.73 8.23 -16.04
C VAL A 198 -1.25 7.05 -16.85
N THR A 199 -2.41 7.18 -17.45
CA THR A 199 -3.00 6.15 -18.31
C THR A 199 -2.10 5.84 -19.50
N ARG A 200 -2.09 4.60 -19.95
CA ARG A 200 -1.14 4.08 -20.95
C ARG A 200 -0.97 4.95 -22.19
N PRO A 201 -2.06 5.45 -22.84
CA PRO A 201 -1.93 6.28 -24.05
C PRO A 201 -1.18 7.60 -23.86
N TYR A 202 -1.14 8.10 -22.63
CA TYR A 202 -0.57 9.42 -22.30
C TYR A 202 0.79 9.34 -21.60
N ARG A 203 1.37 8.13 -21.47
CA ARG A 203 2.70 7.93 -20.86
C ARG A 203 3.82 8.46 -21.75
N ARG A 204 4.99 8.68 -21.13
CA ARG A 204 6.23 9.14 -21.76
C ARG A 204 6.18 10.54 -22.38
N ARG A 205 5.19 11.34 -21.97
CA ARG A 205 4.96 12.72 -22.41
C ARG A 205 5.34 13.76 -21.32
N GLY A 206 6.02 13.34 -20.26
CA GLY A 206 6.40 14.22 -19.14
C GLY A 206 5.31 14.46 -18.09
N LEU A 207 4.08 13.98 -18.31
CA LEU A 207 2.91 14.31 -17.50
C LEU A 207 3.05 13.96 -16.01
N ALA A 208 3.63 12.80 -15.67
CA ALA A 208 3.88 12.46 -14.27
C ALA A 208 4.84 13.45 -13.60
N ARG A 209 5.87 13.93 -14.31
CA ARG A 209 6.78 14.95 -13.80
C ARG A 209 6.11 16.29 -13.63
N ALA A 210 5.21 16.67 -14.53
CA ALA A 210 4.44 17.93 -14.43
C ALA A 210 3.50 17.91 -13.20
N LEU A 211 2.77 16.81 -13.00
CA LEU A 211 1.93 16.63 -11.81
C LEU A 211 2.76 16.71 -10.51
N LEU A 212 3.90 16.02 -10.46
CA LEU A 212 4.81 16.07 -9.30
C LEU A 212 5.39 17.47 -9.11
N ALA A 213 5.79 18.17 -10.19
CA ALA A 213 6.32 19.53 -10.11
C ALA A 213 5.31 20.48 -9.43
N ARG A 214 4.03 20.38 -9.82
CA ARG A 214 2.97 21.21 -9.23
C ARG A 214 2.73 20.86 -7.77
N ALA A 215 2.59 19.58 -7.45
CA ALA A 215 2.33 19.11 -6.08
C ALA A 215 3.53 19.41 -5.14
N PHE A 216 4.77 19.18 -5.59
CA PHE A 216 5.95 19.40 -4.76
C PHE A 216 6.26 20.88 -4.57
N ARG A 217 6.00 21.73 -5.58
CA ARG A 217 6.08 23.19 -5.44
C ARG A 217 5.12 23.68 -4.35
N ALA A 218 3.88 23.19 -4.33
CA ALA A 218 2.91 23.52 -3.30
C ALA A 218 3.38 23.10 -1.91
N LEU A 219 3.93 21.89 -1.76
CA LEU A 219 4.48 21.41 -0.50
C LEU A 219 5.69 22.24 -0.04
N HIS A 220 6.61 22.54 -0.95
CA HIS A 220 7.79 23.34 -0.67
C HIS A 220 7.40 24.74 -0.17
N GLN A 221 6.43 25.38 -0.82
CA GLN A 221 5.88 26.67 -0.40
C GLN A 221 5.19 26.61 0.97
N GLN A 222 4.65 25.47 1.36
CA GLN A 222 4.09 25.19 2.69
C GLN A 222 5.17 24.83 3.74
N GLY A 223 6.45 24.88 3.39
CA GLY A 223 7.56 24.54 4.27
C GLY A 223 7.75 23.03 4.49
N ARG A 224 7.11 22.20 3.69
CA ARG A 224 7.31 20.74 3.70
C ARG A 224 8.50 20.41 2.82
N THR A 225 9.64 20.11 3.42
CA THR A 225 10.91 19.90 2.71
C THR A 225 11.10 18.50 2.14
N GLU A 226 10.34 17.52 2.64
CA GLU A 226 10.47 16.11 2.27
C GLU A 226 9.10 15.42 2.18
N VAL A 227 9.02 14.45 1.27
CA VAL A 227 7.85 13.56 1.07
C VAL A 227 8.32 12.12 1.17
N THR A 228 7.56 11.27 1.84
CA THR A 228 7.78 9.81 1.81
C THR A 228 7.04 9.17 0.64
N ALA A 229 7.60 8.09 0.08
CA ALA A 229 6.96 7.25 -0.92
C ALA A 229 7.32 5.79 -0.69
N GLU A 230 6.52 4.90 -1.23
CA GLU A 230 6.82 3.47 -1.28
C GLU A 230 6.73 2.99 -2.72
N ALA A 231 7.63 2.08 -3.11
CA ALA A 231 7.60 1.43 -4.40
C ALA A 231 8.02 -0.02 -4.26
N ASP A 232 7.37 -0.90 -5.01
CA ASP A 232 7.82 -2.27 -5.19
C ASP A 232 9.18 -2.27 -5.89
N ASP A 233 10.15 -3.01 -5.37
CA ASP A 233 11.51 -3.05 -5.90
C ASP A 233 11.56 -3.59 -7.35
N ALA A 234 10.59 -4.41 -7.73
CA ALA A 234 10.45 -4.91 -9.10
C ALA A 234 9.75 -3.90 -10.04
N HIS A 235 9.10 -2.85 -9.52
CA HIS A 235 8.44 -1.84 -10.34
C HIS A 235 9.42 -0.78 -10.83
N THR A 236 10.25 -1.15 -11.79
CA THR A 236 11.31 -0.30 -12.37
C THR A 236 10.83 1.13 -12.74
N PRO A 237 9.64 1.35 -13.33
CA PRO A 237 9.20 2.71 -13.66
C PRO A 237 9.07 3.62 -12.45
N SER A 238 8.48 3.14 -11.34
CA SER A 238 8.34 3.92 -10.11
C SER A 238 9.68 4.15 -9.43
N VAL A 239 10.49 3.09 -9.28
CA VAL A 239 11.84 3.20 -8.69
C VAL A 239 12.69 4.21 -9.46
N SER A 240 12.71 4.11 -10.80
CA SER A 240 13.47 5.05 -11.66
C SER A 240 12.96 6.49 -11.53
N LEU A 241 11.65 6.70 -11.43
CA LEU A 241 11.07 8.02 -11.23
C LEU A 241 11.52 8.60 -9.88
N LEU A 242 11.42 7.83 -8.79
CA LEU A 242 11.81 8.28 -7.46
C LEU A 242 13.30 8.63 -7.38
N LEU A 243 14.17 7.78 -7.94
CA LEU A 243 15.60 8.04 -7.96
C LEU A 243 15.95 9.28 -8.81
N ALA A 244 15.26 9.50 -9.93
CA ALA A 244 15.43 10.69 -10.77
C ALA A 244 14.99 12.00 -10.06
N LEU A 245 14.17 11.90 -9.00
CA LEU A 245 13.79 13.02 -8.13
C LEU A 245 14.76 13.22 -6.96
N GLY A 246 15.90 12.51 -6.93
CA GLY A 246 16.85 12.59 -5.82
C GLY A 246 16.38 11.85 -4.56
N ALA A 247 15.47 10.92 -4.68
CA ALA A 247 15.00 10.14 -3.54
C ALA A 247 16.11 9.28 -2.93
N ARG A 248 16.14 9.20 -1.59
CA ARG A 248 17.00 8.25 -0.87
C ARG A 248 16.17 7.15 -0.22
N ARG A 249 16.64 5.91 -0.28
CA ARG A 249 15.99 4.76 0.36
C ARG A 249 16.14 4.85 1.89
N LEU A 250 15.07 4.58 2.62
CA LEU A 250 15.04 4.57 4.10
C LEU A 250 15.07 3.16 4.69
N GLY A 251 14.57 2.18 3.96
CA GLY A 251 14.35 0.80 4.38
C GLY A 251 13.21 0.24 3.55
N GLY A 252 12.53 -0.78 4.04
CA GLY A 252 11.39 -1.34 3.33
C GLY A 252 10.63 -2.38 4.14
N THR A 253 9.62 -2.93 3.50
CA THR A 253 8.84 -4.06 3.99
C THR A 253 8.97 -5.23 3.04
N VAL A 254 8.92 -6.43 3.60
CA VAL A 254 8.82 -7.68 2.86
C VAL A 254 7.41 -8.20 3.04
N GLU A 255 6.72 -8.44 1.96
CA GLU A 255 5.40 -9.07 1.94
C GLU A 255 5.57 -10.57 1.70
N PHE A 256 4.85 -11.35 2.48
CA PHE A 256 4.90 -12.81 2.49
C PHE A 256 3.54 -13.40 2.16
N VAL A 257 3.54 -14.61 1.65
CA VAL A 257 2.33 -15.41 1.44
C VAL A 257 2.52 -16.81 2.02
N GLN A 258 1.51 -17.27 2.75
CA GLN A 258 1.32 -18.68 3.07
C GLN A 258 0.20 -19.23 2.20
N ARG A 259 0.56 -20.08 1.23
CA ARG A 259 -0.42 -20.69 0.33
C ARG A 259 -1.23 -21.72 1.07
N ARG A 260 -2.53 -21.72 0.86
CA ARG A 260 -3.38 -22.82 1.29
C ARG A 260 -2.93 -24.08 0.56
N GLY A 261 -2.51 -25.12 1.30
CA GLY A 261 -2.17 -26.40 0.71
C GLY A 261 -3.36 -26.93 -0.11
N ILE A 262 -3.15 -27.15 -1.40
CA ILE A 262 -4.10 -27.91 -2.21
C ILE A 262 -4.02 -29.33 -1.67
N THR A 263 -4.99 -29.73 -0.85
CA THR A 263 -5.19 -31.15 -0.53
C THR A 263 -5.47 -31.81 -1.88
N ALA A 264 -4.48 -32.55 -2.40
CA ALA A 264 -4.67 -33.37 -3.57
C ALA A 264 -5.82 -34.33 -3.23
N THR A 265 -6.99 -34.07 -3.79
CA THR A 265 -8.12 -34.97 -3.74
C THR A 265 -7.66 -36.23 -4.49
N GLY A 266 -7.31 -37.27 -3.72
CA GLY A 266 -6.91 -38.55 -4.26
C GLY A 266 -8.01 -39.07 -5.19
N THR A 267 -7.68 -39.16 -6.45
CA THR A 267 -8.44 -39.98 -7.41
C THR A 267 -8.24 -41.42 -6.98
N GLN A 268 -9.20 -41.98 -6.25
CA GLN A 268 -9.33 -43.42 -6.15
C GLN A 268 -10.05 -43.88 -7.42
N SER A 269 -9.32 -44.63 -8.21
CA SER A 269 -9.84 -45.46 -9.30
C SER A 269 -10.45 -46.74 -8.74
#